data_45676ee049e842c21a42c865d35aae3c
#
_entry.id   45676ee049e842c21a42c865d35aae3c
#
_cell.length_a   1.000
_cell.length_b   1.000
_cell.length_c   1.000
_cell.angle_alpha   90.00
_cell.angle_beta   90.00
_cell.angle_gamma   90.00
#
_symmetry.space_group_name_H-M   'P 1'
#
loop_
_entity.id
_entity.type
_entity.pdbx_description
1 polymer ?
#
loop_
_entity_poly.entity_id
_entity_poly.type
_entity_poly.pdbx_seq_one_letter_code
_entity_poly.pdbx_strand_id
1 'polypeptide(L)'
;MQNETDPENLTLLDESTSTSLVPYRGIRLANNPINKLMRKIKQKLATLNEINIVTLVSWIATVTACGMYFSYIPQIMDNLNGIKTSPFQPFVAAINCLLWTYYGVKSKEYPVAIANAPGILFGTIACLTAII
;
A
#
# COMPACT_ATOMS: atom_id res chain seq x y z
N MET A 1 20.06 66.63 30.60
CA MET A 1 20.56 66.15 29.28
C MET A 1 20.50 64.63 29.31
N GLN A 2 19.43 64.09 28.73
CA GLN A 2 19.15 62.67 28.60
C GLN A 2 19.98 62.13 27.42
N ASN A 3 20.81 61.16 27.66
CA ASN A 3 21.43 60.37 26.62
C ASN A 3 20.51 59.18 26.37
N GLU A 4 19.73 59.27 25.35
CA GLU A 4 18.84 58.28 24.81
C GLU A 4 19.73 57.29 23.99
N THR A 5 20.01 56.17 24.56
CA THR A 5 20.62 55.02 23.85
C THR A 5 19.52 54.30 23.07
N ASP A 6 19.50 54.55 21.80
CA ASP A 6 18.60 53.99 20.82
C ASP A 6 18.72 52.46 20.81
N PRO A 7 17.64 51.71 21.11
CA PRO A 7 17.67 50.23 21.14
C PRO A 7 17.82 49.58 19.77
N GLU A 8 17.63 50.33 18.70
CA GLU A 8 17.73 49.81 17.30
C GLU A 8 19.17 49.48 16.90
N ASN A 9 20.18 50.09 17.53
CA ASN A 9 21.57 49.91 17.16
C ASN A 9 22.23 48.66 17.82
N LEU A 10 21.57 48.06 18.84
CA LEU A 10 22.05 46.83 19.47
C LEU A 10 21.61 45.57 18.73
N THR A 11 20.50 45.61 18.00
CA THR A 11 19.97 44.46 17.26
C THR A 11 20.71 44.21 15.96
N LEU A 12 21.30 45.21 15.35
CA LEU A 12 22.03 45.08 14.08
C LEU A 12 23.44 44.44 14.22
N LEU A 13 24.02 44.48 15.41
CA LEU A 13 25.36 43.91 15.67
C LEU A 13 25.30 42.40 15.99
N ASP A 14 24.18 41.91 16.50
CA ASP A 14 24.02 40.50 16.87
C ASP A 14 23.65 39.63 15.64
N GLU A 15 22.93 40.21 14.66
CA GLU A 15 22.50 39.49 13.46
C GLU A 15 23.63 39.33 12.43
N SER A 16 24.62 40.23 12.39
CA SER A 16 25.76 40.11 11.47
C SER A 16 26.82 39.11 11.93
N THR A 17 26.89 38.81 13.23
CA THR A 17 27.90 37.91 13.79
C THR A 17 27.42 36.46 13.86
N SER A 18 26.09 36.21 13.92
CA SER A 18 25.54 34.87 13.99
C SER A 18 25.40 34.18 12.63
N THR A 19 25.32 34.96 11.54
CA THR A 19 25.06 34.42 10.19
C THR A 19 26.28 33.82 9.51
N SER A 20 27.49 34.13 9.98
CA SER A 20 28.73 33.66 9.33
C SER A 20 29.25 32.29 9.80
N LEU A 21 28.76 31.77 10.93
CA LEU A 21 29.33 30.55 11.53
C LEU A 21 28.48 29.27 11.31
N VAL A 22 27.21 29.41 10.96
CA VAL A 22 26.28 28.25 10.90
C VAL A 22 26.38 27.45 9.60
N PRO A 23 26.65 28.00 8.39
CA PRO A 23 26.63 27.20 7.16
C PRO A 23 27.84 26.26 7.02
N TYR A 24 28.96 26.57 7.64
CA TYR A 24 30.20 25.80 7.37
C TYR A 24 30.25 24.44 8.08
N ARG A 25 29.63 24.30 9.24
CA ARG A 25 29.62 23.03 9.99
C ARG A 25 28.58 22.03 9.44
N GLY A 26 27.45 22.54 8.96
CA GLY A 26 26.36 21.71 8.38
C GLY A 26 26.74 21.11 7.03
N ILE A 27 27.40 21.89 6.16
CA ILE A 27 27.79 21.45 4.82
C ILE A 27 28.91 20.39 4.88
N ARG A 28 29.86 20.53 5.81
CA ARG A 28 30.95 19.57 5.98
C ARG A 28 30.48 18.22 6.50
N LEU A 29 29.46 18.19 7.35
CA LEU A 29 28.86 16.95 7.85
C LEU A 29 27.96 16.28 6.82
N ALA A 30 27.30 17.05 5.96
CA ALA A 30 26.41 16.52 4.92
C ALA A 30 27.17 15.85 3.77
N ASN A 31 28.38 16.32 3.44
CA ASN A 31 29.22 15.82 2.34
C ASN A 31 30.22 14.73 2.76
N ASN A 32 30.23 14.30 4.00
CA ASN A 32 31.07 13.19 4.41
C ASN A 32 30.62 11.91 3.66
N PRO A 33 31.55 11.21 2.96
CA PRO A 33 31.23 10.00 2.20
C PRO A 33 30.58 8.92 3.08
N ILE A 34 30.92 8.86 4.36
CA ILE A 34 30.33 7.95 5.35
C ILE A 34 28.84 8.27 5.55
N ASN A 35 28.49 9.54 5.69
CA ASN A 35 27.08 9.94 5.87
C ASN A 35 26.25 9.70 4.61
N LYS A 36 26.84 9.83 3.42
CA LYS A 36 26.18 9.48 2.15
C LYS A 36 25.96 7.97 2.03
N LEU A 37 26.94 7.18 2.45
CA LEU A 37 26.83 5.72 2.49
C LEU A 37 25.75 5.27 3.51
N MET A 38 25.79 5.83 4.73
CA MET A 38 24.82 5.52 5.78
C MET A 38 23.38 5.86 5.36
N ARG A 39 23.17 7.00 4.67
CA ARG A 39 21.84 7.32 4.11
C ARG A 39 21.37 6.30 3.07
N LYS A 40 22.25 5.90 2.16
CA LYS A 40 21.95 4.87 1.15
C LYS A 40 21.58 3.52 1.80
N ILE A 41 22.37 3.09 2.81
CA ILE A 41 22.08 1.86 3.55
C ILE A 41 20.73 1.96 4.26
N LYS A 42 20.48 3.06 4.96
CA LYS A 42 19.22 3.28 5.68
C LYS A 42 18.01 3.33 4.75
N GLN A 43 18.14 3.96 3.58
CA GLN A 43 17.09 3.97 2.55
C GLN A 43 16.86 2.55 2.00
N LYS A 44 17.93 1.80 1.70
CA LYS A 44 17.81 0.43 1.19
C LYS A 44 17.18 -0.52 2.21
N LEU A 45 17.53 -0.40 3.49
CA LEU A 45 16.91 -1.17 4.56
C LEU A 45 15.42 -0.82 4.74
N ALA A 46 15.06 0.46 4.71
CA ALA A 46 13.66 0.89 4.77
C ALA A 46 12.86 0.32 3.59
N THR A 47 13.38 0.41 2.37
CA THR A 47 12.73 -0.14 1.17
C THR A 47 12.56 -1.67 1.26
N LEU A 48 13.56 -2.41 1.76
CA LEU A 48 13.46 -3.86 1.94
C LEU A 48 12.40 -4.24 2.99
N ASN A 49 12.30 -3.48 4.08
CA ASN A 49 11.29 -3.72 5.10
C ASN A 49 9.87 -3.46 4.58
N GLU A 50 9.67 -2.38 3.82
CA GLU A 50 8.39 -2.07 3.17
C GLU A 50 7.98 -3.17 2.17
N ILE A 51 8.92 -3.65 1.33
CA ILE A 51 8.66 -4.75 0.38
C ILE A 51 8.23 -6.02 1.12
N ASN A 52 8.89 -6.36 2.23
CA ASN A 52 8.54 -7.54 3.01
C ASN A 52 7.14 -7.43 3.63
N ILE A 53 6.78 -6.27 4.17
CA ILE A 53 5.45 -6.04 4.75
C ILE A 53 4.36 -6.13 3.67
N VAL A 54 4.55 -5.47 2.54
CA VAL A 54 3.59 -5.51 1.42
C VAL A 54 3.42 -6.94 0.90
N THR A 55 4.50 -7.69 0.76
CA THR A 55 4.45 -9.09 0.34
C THR A 55 3.70 -9.96 1.35
N LEU A 56 3.97 -9.79 2.65
CA LEU A 56 3.26 -10.51 3.71
C LEU A 56 1.76 -10.21 3.69
N VAL A 57 1.40 -8.94 3.61
CA VAL A 57 -0.01 -8.51 3.56
C VAL A 57 -0.71 -9.05 2.31
N SER A 58 -0.04 -9.06 1.14
CA SER A 58 -0.64 -9.59 -0.09
C SER A 58 -0.91 -11.10 -0.01
N TRP A 59 -0.04 -11.88 0.64
CA TRP A 59 -0.30 -13.31 0.87
C TRP A 59 -1.41 -13.57 1.88
N ILE A 60 -1.47 -12.80 2.98
CA ILE A 60 -2.59 -12.86 3.94
C ILE A 60 -3.90 -12.51 3.24
N ALA A 61 -3.92 -11.45 2.44
CA ALA A 61 -5.09 -11.06 1.66
C ALA A 61 -5.51 -12.16 0.65
N THR A 62 -4.54 -12.84 0.03
CA THR A 62 -4.82 -13.97 -0.87
C THR A 62 -5.52 -15.11 -0.13
N VAL A 63 -5.02 -15.52 1.03
CA VAL A 63 -5.62 -16.60 1.83
C VAL A 63 -7.03 -16.23 2.29
N THR A 64 -7.24 -15.01 2.77
CA THR A 64 -8.56 -14.54 3.19
C THR A 64 -9.53 -14.42 2.03
N ALA A 65 -9.09 -13.98 0.86
CA ALA A 65 -9.91 -13.93 -0.35
C ALA A 65 -10.35 -15.34 -0.79
N CYS A 66 -9.42 -16.31 -0.80
CA CYS A 66 -9.77 -17.70 -1.08
C CYS A 66 -10.80 -18.23 -0.07
N GLY A 67 -10.62 -17.91 1.23
CA GLY A 67 -11.58 -18.28 2.28
C GLY A 67 -12.98 -17.73 2.06
N MET A 68 -13.08 -16.51 1.52
CA MET A 68 -14.36 -15.87 1.20
C MET A 68 -15.17 -16.65 0.16
N TYR A 69 -14.51 -17.30 -0.79
CA TYR A 69 -15.22 -18.06 -1.84
C TYR A 69 -15.87 -19.34 -1.32
N PHE A 70 -15.44 -19.88 -0.18
CA PHE A 70 -16.13 -20.98 0.48
C PHE A 70 -17.55 -20.61 0.92
N SER A 71 -17.87 -19.32 1.10
CA SER A 71 -19.22 -18.85 1.39
C SER A 71 -20.23 -19.08 0.24
N TYR A 72 -19.74 -19.30 -1.00
CA TYR A 72 -20.61 -19.68 -2.11
C TYR A 72 -21.11 -21.12 -2.01
N ILE A 73 -20.47 -21.99 -1.23
CA ILE A 73 -20.88 -23.39 -1.11
C ILE A 73 -22.32 -23.52 -0.56
N PRO A 74 -22.67 -22.87 0.57
CA PRO A 74 -24.07 -22.88 1.05
C PRO A 74 -25.05 -22.32 0.00
N GLN A 75 -24.69 -21.21 -0.67
CA GLN A 75 -25.53 -20.62 -1.70
C GLN A 75 -25.80 -21.58 -2.87
N ILE A 76 -24.77 -22.30 -3.33
CA ILE A 76 -24.91 -23.31 -4.38
C ILE A 76 -25.81 -24.46 -3.90
N MET A 77 -25.62 -24.92 -2.66
CA MET A 77 -26.46 -25.98 -2.08
C MET A 77 -27.93 -25.56 -1.96
N ASP A 78 -28.21 -24.33 -1.50
CA ASP A 78 -29.55 -23.79 -1.42
C ASP A 78 -30.21 -23.71 -2.80
N ASN A 79 -29.49 -23.24 -3.81
CA ASN A 79 -29.98 -23.19 -5.18
C ASN A 79 -30.33 -24.60 -5.72
N LEU A 80 -29.49 -25.60 -5.45
CA LEU A 80 -29.73 -26.99 -5.85
C LEU A 80 -30.89 -27.63 -5.10
N ASN A 81 -31.17 -27.20 -3.87
CA ASN A 81 -32.29 -27.63 -3.06
C ASN A 81 -33.60 -26.89 -3.42
N GLY A 82 -33.62 -26.06 -4.45
CA GLY A 82 -34.79 -25.31 -4.90
C GLY A 82 -35.00 -23.96 -4.22
N ILE A 83 -34.11 -23.55 -3.30
CA ILE A 83 -34.13 -22.22 -2.68
C ILE A 83 -33.31 -21.29 -3.57
N LYS A 84 -33.94 -20.74 -4.61
CA LYS A 84 -33.25 -19.92 -5.60
C LYS A 84 -32.81 -18.58 -5.02
N THR A 85 -31.50 -18.31 -5.08
CA THR A 85 -30.90 -17.04 -4.73
C THR A 85 -30.74 -16.15 -5.99
N SER A 86 -30.49 -14.85 -5.80
CA SER A 86 -30.29 -13.95 -6.93
C SER A 86 -29.00 -14.30 -7.71
N PRO A 87 -29.05 -14.53 -9.02
CA PRO A 87 -27.88 -14.83 -9.84
C PRO A 87 -27.01 -13.60 -10.11
N PHE A 88 -27.50 -12.40 -9.87
CA PHE A 88 -26.83 -11.15 -10.23
C PHE A 88 -25.50 -10.96 -9.50
N GLN A 89 -25.48 -11.18 -8.18
CA GLN A 89 -24.26 -11.01 -7.37
C GLN A 89 -23.15 -11.98 -7.80
N PRO A 90 -23.35 -13.31 -7.90
CA PRO A 90 -22.31 -14.22 -8.33
C PRO A 90 -21.87 -13.99 -9.77
N PHE A 91 -22.76 -13.53 -10.65
CA PHE A 91 -22.41 -13.15 -12.01
C PHE A 91 -21.41 -11.98 -12.05
N VAL A 92 -21.72 -10.89 -11.36
CA VAL A 92 -20.83 -9.71 -11.27
C VAL A 92 -19.51 -10.08 -10.60
N ALA A 93 -19.55 -10.92 -9.56
CA ALA A 93 -18.35 -11.39 -8.88
C ALA A 93 -17.44 -12.21 -9.81
N ALA A 94 -18.00 -13.10 -10.62
CA ALA A 94 -17.24 -13.90 -11.60
C ALA A 94 -16.52 -13.01 -12.62
N ILE A 95 -17.22 -12.00 -13.18
CA ILE A 95 -16.63 -11.04 -14.12
C ILE A 95 -15.52 -10.23 -13.43
N ASN A 96 -15.76 -9.73 -12.25
CA ASN A 96 -14.76 -8.97 -11.49
C ASN A 96 -13.50 -9.81 -11.22
N CYS A 97 -13.67 -11.05 -10.78
CA CYS A 97 -12.57 -11.98 -10.55
C CYS A 97 -11.79 -12.29 -11.83
N LEU A 98 -12.47 -12.42 -12.97
CA LEU A 98 -11.83 -12.62 -14.26
C LEU A 98 -10.93 -11.45 -14.64
N LEU A 99 -11.42 -10.22 -14.48
CA LEU A 99 -10.66 -9.00 -14.76
C LEU A 99 -9.44 -8.88 -13.86
N TRP A 100 -9.58 -9.13 -12.55
CA TRP A 100 -8.47 -9.08 -11.62
C TRP A 100 -7.45 -10.20 -11.81
N THR A 101 -7.90 -11.39 -12.20
CA THR A 101 -7.00 -12.51 -12.55
C THR A 101 -6.17 -12.14 -13.78
N TYR A 102 -6.82 -11.60 -14.83
CA TYR A 102 -6.14 -11.14 -16.03
C TYR A 102 -5.11 -10.04 -15.72
N TYR A 103 -5.52 -9.03 -14.94
CA TYR A 103 -4.62 -7.96 -14.49
C TYR A 103 -3.42 -8.51 -13.70
N GLY A 104 -3.66 -9.37 -12.72
CA GLY A 104 -2.61 -9.95 -11.88
C GLY A 104 -1.58 -10.75 -12.68
N VAL A 105 -2.03 -11.51 -13.69
CA VAL A 105 -1.13 -12.25 -14.58
C VAL A 105 -0.32 -11.30 -15.46
N LYS A 106 -0.95 -10.28 -16.05
CA LYS A 106 -0.28 -9.30 -16.92
C LYS A 106 0.71 -8.42 -16.16
N SER A 107 0.37 -8.02 -14.96
CA SER A 107 1.21 -7.18 -14.08
C SER A 107 2.25 -7.98 -13.28
N LYS A 108 2.27 -9.33 -13.41
CA LYS A 108 3.11 -10.24 -12.61
C LYS A 108 2.83 -10.17 -11.10
N GLU A 109 1.62 -9.74 -10.74
CA GLU A 109 1.13 -9.69 -9.36
C GLU A 109 0.41 -11.00 -9.04
N TYR A 110 1.19 -12.07 -8.88
CA TYR A 110 0.67 -13.42 -8.67
C TYR A 110 -0.28 -13.58 -7.49
N PRO A 111 -0.06 -12.92 -6.32
CA PRO A 111 -1.00 -12.97 -5.22
C PRO A 111 -2.40 -12.53 -5.63
N VAL A 112 -2.52 -11.47 -6.45
CA VAL A 112 -3.79 -10.96 -6.94
C VAL A 112 -4.47 -11.96 -7.88
N ALA A 113 -3.71 -12.57 -8.79
CA ALA A 113 -4.24 -13.59 -9.71
C ALA A 113 -4.74 -14.82 -8.95
N ILE A 114 -3.97 -15.33 -7.99
CA ILE A 114 -4.31 -16.50 -7.17
C ILE A 114 -5.53 -16.21 -6.28
N ALA A 115 -5.60 -15.00 -5.71
CA ALA A 115 -6.72 -14.59 -4.87
C ALA A 115 -8.06 -14.58 -5.62
N ASN A 116 -8.05 -14.24 -6.91
CA ASN A 116 -9.28 -14.07 -7.70
C ASN A 116 -9.65 -15.30 -8.55
N ALA A 117 -8.71 -16.17 -8.88
CA ALA A 117 -8.97 -17.34 -9.71
C ALA A 117 -10.09 -18.27 -9.17
N PRO A 118 -10.16 -18.61 -7.87
CA PRO A 118 -11.26 -19.40 -7.32
C PRO A 118 -12.62 -18.70 -7.45
N GLY A 119 -12.64 -17.36 -7.38
CA GLY A 119 -13.88 -16.58 -7.52
C GLY A 119 -14.53 -16.70 -8.90
N ILE A 120 -13.75 -16.92 -9.96
CA ILE A 120 -14.29 -17.20 -11.29
C ILE A 120 -15.09 -18.51 -11.26
N LEU A 121 -14.51 -19.55 -10.66
CA LEU A 121 -15.13 -20.88 -10.60
C LEU A 121 -16.39 -20.86 -9.73
N PHE A 122 -16.27 -20.44 -8.47
CA PHE A 122 -17.37 -20.45 -7.52
C PHE A 122 -18.48 -19.47 -7.92
N GLY A 123 -18.14 -18.27 -8.40
CA GLY A 123 -19.12 -17.29 -8.88
C GLY A 123 -19.88 -17.79 -10.11
N THR A 124 -19.20 -18.47 -11.04
CA THR A 124 -19.87 -19.05 -12.23
C THR A 124 -20.82 -20.17 -11.83
N ILE A 125 -20.39 -21.10 -10.96
CA ILE A 125 -21.23 -22.21 -10.51
C ILE A 125 -22.44 -21.67 -9.72
N ALA A 126 -22.24 -20.71 -8.80
CA ALA A 126 -23.32 -20.11 -8.04
C ALA A 126 -24.35 -19.38 -8.93
N CYS A 127 -23.87 -18.69 -9.96
CA CYS A 127 -24.72 -18.04 -10.95
C CYS A 127 -25.54 -19.06 -11.76
N LEU A 128 -24.92 -20.11 -12.27
CA LEU A 128 -25.59 -21.13 -13.06
C LEU A 128 -26.63 -21.88 -12.23
N THR A 129 -26.30 -22.30 -11.01
CA THR A 129 -27.25 -23.01 -10.14
C THR A 129 -28.43 -22.15 -9.69
N ALA A 130 -28.27 -20.83 -9.67
CA ALA A 130 -29.38 -19.91 -9.37
C ALA A 130 -30.38 -19.76 -10.54
N ILE A 131 -29.94 -20.02 -11.79
CA ILE A 131 -30.77 -19.89 -12.99
C ILE A 131 -31.48 -21.21 -13.34
N ILE A 132 -30.79 -22.33 -13.16
CA ILE A 132 -31.31 -23.69 -13.42
C ILE A 132 -32.27 -24.13 -12.30
#